data_38f149e06028245dd695c94dcc85d27b
#
_entry.id   38f149e06028245dd695c94dcc85d27b
#
_cell.length_a   1.000
_cell.length_b   1.000
_cell.length_c   1.000
_cell.angle_alpha   90.00
_cell.angle_beta   90.00
_cell.angle_gamma   90.00
#
_symmetry.space_group_name_H-M   'P 1'
#
loop_
_entity.id
_entity.type
_entity.pdbx_description
1 polymer ?
#
loop_
_entity_poly.entity_id
_entity_poly.type
_entity_poly.pdbx_seq_one_letter_code
_entity_poly.pdbx_strand_id
1 'polypeptide(L)'
;MSSKNTRPAIVLTGATGILGSALLAESILRGYRPIAIMRDATLEQARARIRAVLSVYGLRHAAEDVSIAKGDVQRPWLGMDPRTAAGVLGCARAVIHCAASTSFDPRNSHSVWEANVGGASNVIDFLSLRRVPLYHVSTAYVAGARSGVAYETELDDRHGFTNAYERSKWFAEAAVRASFDRGDIRGAIFRPGIIVGSSSDGSISDFQNVYGFFRLIHLAQTRLANRAGLVRIEGEASTPCNFVPVDWTAKALWTIIENDGPSNQTYHLTDASGITLG
;
A
#
# COMPACT_ATOMS: atom_id res chain seq x y z
N MET A 1 25.32 18.47 -18.84
CA MET A 1 25.02 17.36 -17.91
C MET A 1 23.71 17.66 -17.22
N SER A 2 22.69 16.84 -17.45
CA SER A 2 21.26 17.13 -17.17
C SER A 2 20.98 17.22 -15.67
N SER A 3 20.19 18.22 -15.26
CA SER A 3 19.68 18.49 -13.89
C SER A 3 18.85 17.33 -13.28
N LYS A 4 18.69 16.22 -13.97
CA LYS A 4 17.94 15.04 -13.54
C LYS A 4 18.55 14.28 -12.35
N ASN A 5 19.83 14.52 -12.03
CA ASN A 5 20.55 13.72 -11.03
C ASN A 5 20.55 14.33 -9.61
N THR A 6 19.96 15.50 -9.42
CA THR A 6 19.90 16.20 -8.12
C THR A 6 18.62 15.94 -7.32
N ARG A 7 17.60 15.34 -7.94
CA ARG A 7 16.32 15.05 -7.27
C ARG A 7 16.50 13.90 -6.25
N PRO A 8 15.95 14.03 -5.02
CA PRO A 8 16.02 12.96 -4.04
C PRO A 8 15.28 11.71 -4.54
N ALA A 9 15.91 10.55 -4.44
CA ALA A 9 15.29 9.31 -4.90
C ALA A 9 14.47 8.65 -3.77
N ILE A 10 13.35 8.04 -4.13
CA ILE A 10 12.48 7.26 -3.24
C ILE A 10 12.31 5.86 -3.82
N VAL A 11 12.61 4.84 -3.03
CA VAL A 11 12.31 3.45 -3.39
C VAL A 11 10.85 3.15 -3.04
N LEU A 12 10.11 2.58 -3.97
CA LEU A 12 8.70 2.23 -3.81
C LEU A 12 8.48 0.76 -4.17
N THR A 13 7.98 -0.04 -3.22
CA THR A 13 7.44 -1.37 -3.49
C THR A 13 5.94 -1.27 -3.71
N GLY A 14 5.39 -2.13 -4.56
CA GLY A 14 3.95 -2.12 -4.86
C GLY A 14 3.49 -0.94 -5.72
N ALA A 15 4.39 -0.33 -6.51
CA ALA A 15 4.17 0.87 -7.32
C ALA A 15 3.01 0.77 -8.34
N THR A 16 2.51 -0.42 -8.65
CA THR A 16 1.40 -0.65 -9.58
C THR A 16 0.10 -1.07 -8.92
N GLY A 17 0.06 -1.14 -7.58
CA GLY A 17 -1.18 -1.33 -6.82
C GLY A 17 -1.99 -0.03 -6.72
N ILE A 18 -3.21 -0.11 -6.17
CA ILE A 18 -4.13 1.04 -6.07
C ILE A 18 -3.44 2.24 -5.37
N LEU A 19 -3.05 2.10 -4.13
CA LEU A 19 -2.37 3.18 -3.40
C LEU A 19 -0.95 3.42 -3.93
N GLY A 20 -0.22 2.36 -4.28
CA GLY A 20 1.15 2.48 -4.76
C GLY A 20 1.27 3.30 -6.05
N SER A 21 0.28 3.21 -6.95
CA SER A 21 0.26 4.03 -8.18
C SER A 21 0.01 5.51 -7.89
N ALA A 22 -0.84 5.83 -6.91
CA ALA A 22 -1.06 7.19 -6.45
C ALA A 22 0.19 7.76 -5.73
N LEU A 23 0.85 6.95 -4.90
CA LEU A 23 2.11 7.32 -4.26
C LEU A 23 3.22 7.57 -5.28
N LEU A 24 3.27 6.76 -6.34
CA LEU A 24 4.18 6.96 -7.46
C LEU A 24 3.91 8.28 -8.19
N ALA A 25 2.65 8.56 -8.50
CA ALA A 25 2.25 9.82 -9.15
C ALA A 25 2.59 11.03 -8.28
N GLU A 26 2.23 11.02 -7.00
CA GLU A 26 2.55 12.08 -6.04
C GLU A 26 4.06 12.29 -5.91
N SER A 27 4.87 11.21 -5.89
CA SER A 27 6.34 11.34 -5.82
C SER A 27 6.90 12.15 -7.00
N ILE A 28 6.38 11.91 -8.20
CA ILE A 28 6.77 12.64 -9.41
C ILE A 28 6.35 14.11 -9.33
N LEU A 29 5.10 14.38 -8.94
CA LEU A 29 4.55 15.73 -8.80
C LEU A 29 5.32 16.56 -7.76
N ARG A 30 5.81 15.93 -6.70
CA ARG A 30 6.63 16.55 -5.66
C ARG A 30 8.11 16.65 -6.01
N GLY A 31 8.49 16.25 -7.22
CA GLY A 31 9.86 16.39 -7.70
C GLY A 31 10.84 15.33 -7.21
N TYR A 32 10.36 14.22 -6.66
CA TYR A 32 11.19 13.07 -6.35
C TYR A 32 11.50 12.25 -7.59
N ARG A 33 12.55 11.43 -7.50
CA ARG A 33 12.91 10.42 -8.51
C ARG A 33 12.53 9.04 -7.98
N PRO A 34 11.40 8.45 -8.40
CA PRO A 34 10.99 7.15 -7.90
C PRO A 34 11.85 6.02 -8.49
N ILE A 35 12.15 5.02 -7.63
CA ILE A 35 12.73 3.74 -7.98
C ILE A 35 11.70 2.67 -7.65
N ALA A 36 11.00 2.16 -8.64
CA ALA A 36 9.99 1.13 -8.46
C ALA A 36 10.63 -0.27 -8.41
N ILE A 37 10.37 -1.01 -7.32
CA ILE A 37 10.74 -2.43 -7.24
C ILE A 37 9.66 -3.25 -7.93
N MET A 38 10.03 -3.98 -8.98
CA MET A 38 9.11 -4.68 -9.87
C MET A 38 9.50 -6.14 -10.06
N ARG A 39 8.51 -7.05 -10.04
CA ARG A 39 8.70 -8.50 -10.24
C ARG A 39 8.70 -8.94 -11.70
N ASP A 40 8.41 -8.04 -12.62
CA ASP A 40 8.20 -8.35 -14.03
C ASP A 40 9.43 -9.05 -14.64
N ALA A 41 9.18 -9.95 -15.58
CA ALA A 41 10.23 -10.76 -16.20
C ALA A 41 11.17 -9.88 -17.04
N THR A 42 10.64 -8.85 -17.69
CA THR A 42 11.40 -7.93 -18.54
C THR A 42 11.20 -6.48 -18.11
N LEU A 43 12.20 -5.64 -18.42
CA LEU A 43 12.12 -4.20 -18.20
C LEU A 43 11.00 -3.56 -19.04
N GLU A 44 10.75 -4.08 -20.23
CA GLU A 44 9.68 -3.59 -21.10
C GLU A 44 8.30 -3.81 -20.49
N GLN A 45 8.03 -5.00 -19.95
CA GLN A 45 6.78 -5.32 -19.25
C GLN A 45 6.59 -4.41 -18.03
N ALA A 46 7.64 -4.23 -17.21
CA ALA A 46 7.61 -3.35 -16.08
C ALA A 46 7.32 -1.89 -16.50
N ARG A 47 7.97 -1.41 -17.55
CA ARG A 47 7.76 -0.06 -18.10
C ARG A 47 6.34 0.12 -18.62
N ALA A 48 5.81 -0.87 -19.32
CA ALA A 48 4.43 -0.83 -19.82
C ALA A 48 3.41 -0.71 -18.67
N ARG A 49 3.61 -1.44 -17.57
CA ARG A 49 2.76 -1.35 -16.36
C ARG A 49 2.86 0.02 -15.70
N ILE A 50 4.07 0.59 -15.55
CA ILE A 50 4.26 1.95 -15.02
C ILE A 50 3.53 2.98 -15.90
N ARG A 51 3.66 2.89 -17.24
CA ARG A 51 2.93 3.78 -18.15
C ARG A 51 1.41 3.65 -17.98
N ALA A 52 0.89 2.42 -17.83
CA ALA A 52 -0.53 2.16 -17.66
C ALA A 52 -1.07 2.82 -16.37
N VAL A 53 -0.41 2.62 -15.23
CA VAL A 53 -0.88 3.20 -13.96
C VAL A 53 -0.71 4.72 -13.92
N LEU A 54 0.37 5.27 -14.45
CA LEU A 54 0.57 6.72 -14.52
C LEU A 54 -0.38 7.42 -15.50
N SER A 55 -0.95 6.69 -16.49
CA SER A 55 -1.93 7.27 -17.39
C SER A 55 -3.23 7.66 -16.69
N VAL A 56 -3.60 6.96 -15.60
CA VAL A 56 -4.77 7.29 -14.76
C VAL A 56 -4.64 8.69 -14.15
N TYR A 57 -3.41 9.11 -13.89
CA TYR A 57 -3.09 10.41 -13.27
C TYR A 57 -2.65 11.47 -14.30
N GLY A 58 -2.80 11.22 -15.61
CA GLY A 58 -2.32 12.13 -16.65
C GLY A 58 -0.80 12.22 -16.79
N LEU A 59 -0.05 11.34 -16.10
CA LEU A 59 1.42 11.37 -16.03
C LEU A 59 2.12 10.30 -16.88
N ARG A 60 1.44 9.79 -17.91
CA ARG A 60 2.02 8.73 -18.77
C ARG A 60 3.40 9.09 -19.33
N HIS A 61 3.62 10.36 -19.66
CA HIS A 61 4.90 10.86 -20.19
C HIS A 61 6.04 10.78 -19.18
N ALA A 62 5.74 10.85 -17.88
CA ALA A 62 6.73 10.78 -16.80
C ALA A 62 7.18 9.33 -16.47
N ALA A 63 6.60 8.33 -17.12
CA ALA A 63 6.99 6.93 -16.90
C ALA A 63 8.48 6.66 -17.20
N GLU A 64 9.09 7.42 -18.10
CA GLU A 64 10.51 7.29 -18.43
C GLU A 64 11.44 7.83 -17.32
N ASP A 65 10.93 8.71 -16.47
CA ASP A 65 11.68 9.25 -15.33
C ASP A 65 11.66 8.29 -14.11
N VAL A 66 10.84 7.24 -14.14
CA VAL A 66 10.78 6.21 -13.11
C VAL A 66 11.91 5.21 -13.34
N SER A 67 12.83 5.10 -12.39
CA SER A 67 13.83 4.02 -12.39
C SER A 67 13.14 2.70 -11.99
N ILE A 68 13.49 1.61 -12.66
CA ILE A 68 12.96 0.27 -12.37
C ILE A 68 14.10 -0.60 -11.86
N ALA A 69 13.90 -1.18 -10.67
CA ALA A 69 14.79 -2.21 -10.14
C ALA A 69 14.02 -3.54 -10.08
N LYS A 70 14.60 -4.59 -10.70
CA LYS A 70 14.00 -5.93 -10.64
C LYS A 70 14.15 -6.47 -9.23
N GLY A 71 13.00 -6.87 -8.62
CA GLY A 71 13.00 -7.39 -7.28
C GLY A 71 11.64 -7.95 -6.85
N ASP A 72 11.64 -8.76 -5.79
CA ASP A 72 10.48 -9.40 -5.22
C ASP A 72 10.55 -9.33 -3.70
N VAL A 73 9.58 -8.67 -3.07
CA VAL A 73 9.51 -8.55 -1.60
C VAL A 73 9.42 -9.90 -0.88
N GLN A 74 8.97 -10.96 -1.55
CA GLN A 74 8.92 -12.31 -0.99
C GLN A 74 10.29 -13.01 -0.91
N ARG A 75 11.36 -12.36 -1.35
CA ARG A 75 12.71 -12.92 -1.38
C ARG A 75 13.66 -12.12 -0.49
N PRO A 76 14.63 -12.74 0.15
CA PRO A 76 15.68 -12.04 0.90
C PRO A 76 16.32 -10.94 0.04
N TRP A 77 16.58 -9.78 0.65
CA TRP A 77 17.08 -8.58 -0.01
C TRP A 77 16.31 -8.19 -1.27
N LEU A 78 15.01 -8.49 -1.29
CA LEU A 78 14.10 -8.28 -2.41
C LEU A 78 14.51 -9.03 -3.68
N GLY A 79 15.22 -10.17 -3.54
CA GLY A 79 15.71 -10.98 -4.64
C GLY A 79 16.90 -10.38 -5.39
N MET A 80 17.51 -9.34 -4.86
CA MET A 80 18.73 -8.71 -5.40
C MET A 80 19.98 -9.30 -4.78
N ASP A 81 21.10 -9.26 -5.49
CA ASP A 81 22.40 -9.48 -4.86
C ASP A 81 22.74 -8.29 -3.92
N PRO A 82 23.60 -8.50 -2.89
CA PRO A 82 23.89 -7.46 -1.90
C PRO A 82 24.47 -6.17 -2.48
N ARG A 83 25.24 -6.25 -3.55
CA ARG A 83 25.85 -5.06 -4.19
C ARG A 83 24.78 -4.22 -4.89
N THR A 84 23.90 -4.87 -5.65
CA THR A 84 22.74 -4.21 -6.31
C THR A 84 21.81 -3.61 -5.28
N ALA A 85 21.45 -4.34 -4.22
CA ALA A 85 20.62 -3.87 -3.13
C ALA A 85 21.21 -2.63 -2.43
N ALA A 86 22.49 -2.68 -2.07
CA ALA A 86 23.20 -1.54 -1.49
C ALA A 86 23.31 -0.35 -2.46
N GLY A 87 23.42 -0.60 -3.75
CA GLY A 87 23.41 0.44 -4.78
C GLY A 87 22.06 1.16 -4.88
N VAL A 88 20.95 0.42 -4.87
CA VAL A 88 19.59 0.98 -4.86
C VAL A 88 19.36 1.84 -3.61
N LEU A 89 19.72 1.32 -2.43
CA LEU A 89 19.60 2.07 -1.17
C LEU A 89 20.55 3.27 -1.12
N GLY A 90 21.73 3.16 -1.78
CA GLY A 90 22.71 4.24 -1.85
C GLY A 90 22.22 5.52 -2.50
N CYS A 91 21.25 5.39 -3.39
CA CYS A 91 20.60 6.51 -4.08
C CYS A 91 19.34 6.99 -3.35
N ALA A 92 18.80 6.20 -2.41
CA ALA A 92 17.49 6.42 -1.82
C ALA A 92 17.56 7.35 -0.59
N ARG A 93 16.64 8.29 -0.51
CA ARG A 93 16.34 9.08 0.69
C ARG A 93 15.43 8.32 1.66
N ALA A 94 14.53 7.49 1.13
CA ALA A 94 13.60 6.68 1.90
C ALA A 94 13.08 5.51 1.08
N VAL A 95 12.49 4.52 1.76
CA VAL A 95 11.75 3.41 1.19
C VAL A 95 10.29 3.51 1.62
N ILE A 96 9.37 3.48 0.66
CA ILE A 96 7.93 3.34 0.91
C ILE A 96 7.54 1.90 0.59
N HIS A 97 7.14 1.15 1.61
CA HIS A 97 6.71 -0.25 1.45
C HIS A 97 5.18 -0.31 1.38
N CYS A 98 4.66 -0.38 0.15
CA CYS A 98 3.23 -0.46 -0.16
C CYS A 98 2.83 -1.80 -0.79
N ALA A 99 3.79 -2.68 -1.08
CA ALA A 99 3.50 -4.02 -1.61
C ALA A 99 2.84 -4.87 -0.55
N ALA A 100 1.67 -5.42 -0.87
CA ALA A 100 0.93 -6.35 -0.03
C ALA A 100 0.00 -7.22 -0.89
N SER A 101 -0.34 -8.40 -0.41
CA SER A 101 -1.49 -9.17 -0.88
C SER A 101 -2.71 -8.78 -0.06
N THR A 102 -3.79 -8.38 -0.74
CA THR A 102 -5.06 -7.96 -0.12
C THR A 102 -6.17 -9.00 -0.32
N SER A 103 -5.82 -10.25 -0.58
CA SER A 103 -6.80 -11.33 -0.77
C SER A 103 -7.46 -11.72 0.55
N PHE A 104 -8.79 -11.78 0.55
CA PHE A 104 -9.60 -12.31 1.65
C PHE A 104 -9.95 -13.79 1.46
N ASP A 105 -9.58 -14.41 0.31
CA ASP A 105 -9.84 -15.81 0.05
C ASP A 105 -9.01 -16.70 1.00
N PRO A 106 -9.66 -17.55 1.83
CA PRO A 106 -8.95 -18.44 2.76
C PRO A 106 -7.95 -19.37 2.08
N ARG A 107 -8.20 -19.72 0.81
CA ARG A 107 -7.29 -20.57 0.01
C ARG A 107 -5.95 -19.91 -0.24
N ASN A 108 -5.89 -18.58 -0.19
CA ASN A 108 -4.70 -17.78 -0.42
C ASN A 108 -3.96 -17.41 0.89
N SER A 109 -4.39 -17.92 2.05
CA SER A 109 -3.86 -17.50 3.37
C SER A 109 -2.35 -17.64 3.46
N HIS A 110 -1.77 -18.71 2.91
CA HIS A 110 -0.32 -18.91 2.89
C HIS A 110 0.40 -17.86 2.05
N SER A 111 -0.06 -17.62 0.82
CA SER A 111 0.53 -16.61 -0.07
C SER A 111 0.34 -15.17 0.45
N VAL A 112 -0.77 -14.90 1.15
CA VAL A 112 -1.00 -13.63 1.86
C VAL A 112 0.03 -13.45 2.97
N TRP A 113 0.29 -14.50 3.75
CA TRP A 113 1.29 -14.48 4.81
C TRP A 113 2.69 -14.23 4.28
N GLU A 114 3.11 -14.97 3.26
CA GLU A 114 4.43 -14.79 2.63
C GLU A 114 4.61 -13.39 2.04
N ALA A 115 3.58 -12.88 1.37
CA ALA A 115 3.65 -11.54 0.76
C ALA A 115 3.70 -10.44 1.81
N ASN A 116 2.92 -10.53 2.90
CA ASN A 116 2.76 -9.45 3.85
C ASN A 116 3.77 -9.54 5.01
N VAL A 117 3.86 -10.68 5.67
CA VAL A 117 4.78 -10.87 6.81
C VAL A 117 6.20 -11.10 6.31
N GLY A 118 6.38 -12.07 5.41
CA GLY A 118 7.68 -12.34 4.79
C GLY A 118 8.19 -11.11 4.03
N GLY A 119 7.30 -10.44 3.29
CA GLY A 119 7.63 -9.22 2.56
C GLY A 119 8.12 -8.09 3.47
N ALA A 120 7.46 -7.84 4.59
CA ALA A 120 7.88 -6.82 5.56
C ALA A 120 9.24 -7.18 6.19
N SER A 121 9.44 -8.44 6.58
CA SER A 121 10.72 -8.91 7.11
C SER A 121 11.86 -8.74 6.11
N ASN A 122 11.65 -9.14 4.85
CA ASN A 122 12.65 -8.97 3.79
C ASN A 122 12.97 -7.50 3.49
N VAL A 123 12.00 -6.58 3.65
CA VAL A 123 12.25 -5.14 3.51
C VAL A 123 13.06 -4.62 4.69
N ILE A 124 12.81 -5.08 5.91
CA ILE A 124 13.62 -4.75 7.09
C ILE A 124 15.06 -5.22 6.88
N ASP A 125 15.25 -6.46 6.44
CA ASP A 125 16.57 -7.02 6.14
C ASP A 125 17.29 -6.27 5.01
N PHE A 126 16.55 -5.88 3.97
CA PHE A 126 17.09 -5.03 2.90
C PHE A 126 17.62 -3.70 3.44
N LEU A 127 16.89 -3.08 4.37
CA LEU A 127 17.29 -1.83 5.01
C LEU A 127 18.48 -1.96 5.97
N SER A 128 18.80 -3.16 6.44
CA SER A 128 19.99 -3.42 7.27
C SER A 128 21.29 -3.12 6.54
N LEU A 129 21.29 -3.20 5.19
CA LEU A 129 22.43 -2.86 4.36
C LEU A 129 22.76 -1.37 4.37
N ARG A 130 21.75 -0.51 4.68
CA ARG A 130 21.92 0.93 4.78
C ARG A 130 20.76 1.55 5.55
N ARG A 131 21.05 2.39 6.53
CA ARG A 131 20.04 3.05 7.38
C ARG A 131 19.26 4.13 6.60
N VAL A 132 18.31 3.69 5.78
CA VAL A 132 17.37 4.54 5.06
C VAL A 132 16.00 4.46 5.74
N PRO A 133 15.27 5.56 5.95
CA PRO A 133 13.93 5.52 6.57
C PRO A 133 12.94 4.61 5.84
N LEU A 134 12.14 3.87 6.61
CA LEU A 134 11.04 3.04 6.13
C LEU A 134 9.69 3.71 6.40
N TYR A 135 8.91 3.91 5.37
CA TYR A 135 7.50 4.30 5.44
C TYR A 135 6.64 3.09 5.09
N HIS A 136 6.08 2.45 6.12
CA HIS A 136 5.33 1.20 5.96
C HIS A 136 3.83 1.47 5.84
N VAL A 137 3.23 1.02 4.74
CA VAL A 137 1.78 1.06 4.56
C VAL A 137 1.16 -0.18 5.20
N SER A 138 0.51 0.01 6.34
CA SER A 138 -0.29 -0.98 7.06
C SER A 138 -1.78 -0.83 6.67
N THR A 139 -2.69 -1.00 7.60
CA THR A 139 -4.14 -0.80 7.43
C THR A 139 -4.80 -0.49 8.78
N ALA A 140 -5.89 0.26 8.80
CA ALA A 140 -6.72 0.45 10.00
C ALA A 140 -7.29 -0.89 10.52
N TYR A 141 -7.43 -1.88 9.65
CA TYR A 141 -7.97 -3.20 9.98
C TYR A 141 -7.03 -4.10 10.78
N VAL A 142 -5.83 -3.65 11.15
CA VAL A 142 -5.00 -4.32 12.20
C VAL A 142 -5.69 -4.26 13.57
N ALA A 143 -6.71 -3.42 13.75
CA ALA A 143 -7.56 -3.40 14.93
C ALA A 143 -8.35 -4.71 15.12
N GLY A 144 -8.49 -5.55 14.06
CA GLY A 144 -9.21 -6.81 14.10
C GLY A 144 -10.70 -6.64 14.38
N ALA A 145 -11.30 -7.63 15.05
CA ALA A 145 -12.73 -7.64 15.41
C ALA A 145 -13.07 -6.74 16.63
N ARG A 146 -12.28 -5.71 16.88
CA ARG A 146 -12.47 -4.78 17.98
C ARG A 146 -13.72 -3.92 17.79
N SER A 147 -14.48 -3.74 18.86
CA SER A 147 -15.49 -2.69 18.98
C SER A 147 -14.93 -1.47 19.70
N GLY A 148 -15.40 -0.27 19.36
CA GLY A 148 -14.95 0.99 19.98
C GLY A 148 -13.72 1.60 19.33
N VAL A 149 -13.02 2.47 20.06
CA VAL A 149 -11.90 3.26 19.54
C VAL A 149 -10.63 2.44 19.50
N ALA A 150 -9.92 2.49 18.38
CA ALA A 150 -8.55 1.99 18.25
C ALA A 150 -7.60 3.18 18.11
N TYR A 151 -6.59 3.27 18.98
CA TYR A 151 -5.62 4.36 18.95
C TYR A 151 -4.40 4.01 18.07
N GLU A 152 -3.74 5.03 17.53
CA GLU A 152 -2.53 4.87 16.71
C GLU A 152 -1.38 4.19 17.45
N THR A 153 -1.29 4.44 18.76
CA THR A 153 -0.26 3.84 19.64
C THR A 153 -0.48 2.35 19.91
N GLU A 154 -1.70 1.86 19.71
CA GLU A 154 -2.07 0.47 20.03
C GLU A 154 -1.80 -0.46 18.84
N LEU A 155 -1.36 -1.67 19.16
CA LEU A 155 -1.31 -2.80 18.26
C LEU A 155 -1.66 -4.04 19.09
N ASP A 156 -2.94 -4.39 19.14
CA ASP A 156 -3.52 -5.38 20.05
C ASP A 156 -4.21 -6.49 19.25
N ASP A 157 -3.91 -7.74 19.56
CA ASP A 157 -4.46 -8.94 18.92
C ASP A 157 -5.54 -9.66 19.74
N ARG A 158 -5.87 -9.17 20.93
CA ARG A 158 -6.83 -9.79 21.85
C ARG A 158 -8.22 -9.97 21.27
N HIS A 159 -8.59 -9.14 20.29
CA HIS A 159 -9.89 -9.18 19.65
C HIS A 159 -9.97 -10.16 18.47
N GLY A 160 -8.86 -10.79 18.12
CA GLY A 160 -8.76 -11.68 16.96
C GLY A 160 -8.91 -10.93 15.62
N PHE A 161 -8.91 -11.70 14.55
CA PHE A 161 -8.97 -11.17 13.17
C PHE A 161 -10.06 -11.87 12.38
N THR A 162 -10.73 -11.16 11.51
CA THR A 162 -11.81 -11.70 10.68
C THR A 162 -11.29 -12.50 9.48
N ASN A 163 -10.05 -12.23 9.06
CA ASN A 163 -9.45 -12.88 7.89
C ASN A 163 -7.92 -12.91 7.97
N ALA A 164 -7.32 -13.67 7.05
CA ALA A 164 -5.86 -13.85 6.96
C ALA A 164 -5.12 -12.54 6.59
N TYR A 165 -5.76 -11.64 5.84
CA TYR A 165 -5.18 -10.35 5.50
C TYR A 165 -4.95 -9.49 6.73
N GLU A 166 -5.98 -9.26 7.54
CA GLU A 166 -5.89 -8.47 8.78
C GLU A 166 -4.79 -9.01 9.69
N ARG A 167 -4.83 -10.33 9.93
CA ARG A 167 -3.83 -11.02 10.73
C ARG A 167 -2.42 -10.80 10.18
N SER A 168 -2.21 -10.99 8.88
CA SER A 168 -0.89 -10.84 8.26
C SER A 168 -0.37 -9.40 8.33
N LYS A 169 -1.25 -8.39 8.18
CA LYS A 169 -0.87 -6.98 8.30
C LYS A 169 -0.52 -6.60 9.73
N TRP A 170 -1.21 -7.17 10.71
CA TRP A 170 -0.86 -7.00 12.13
C TRP A 170 0.55 -7.52 12.40
N PHE A 171 0.88 -8.76 11.97
CA PHE A 171 2.22 -9.32 12.18
C PHE A 171 3.31 -8.56 11.43
N ALA A 172 3.03 -8.09 10.22
CA ALA A 172 3.95 -7.26 9.45
C ALA A 172 4.23 -5.93 10.18
N GLU A 173 3.19 -5.28 10.70
CA GLU A 173 3.34 -4.04 11.47
C GLU A 173 4.08 -4.27 12.79
N ALA A 174 3.80 -5.38 13.50
CA ALA A 174 4.50 -5.75 14.72
C ALA A 174 6.02 -5.91 14.48
N ALA A 175 6.41 -6.54 13.36
CA ALA A 175 7.81 -6.67 12.99
C ALA A 175 8.48 -5.30 12.72
N VAL A 176 7.77 -4.39 12.04
CA VAL A 176 8.26 -3.02 11.77
C VAL A 176 8.40 -2.23 13.07
N ARG A 177 7.38 -2.26 13.96
CA ARG A 177 7.45 -1.58 15.29
C ARG A 177 8.62 -2.10 16.11
N ALA A 178 8.78 -3.42 16.20
CA ALA A 178 9.89 -4.02 16.92
C ALA A 178 11.26 -3.58 16.37
N SER A 179 11.38 -3.36 15.06
CA SER A 179 12.62 -2.83 14.45
C SER A 179 12.83 -1.35 14.76
N PHE A 180 11.75 -0.55 14.88
CA PHE A 180 11.83 0.83 15.35
C PHE A 180 12.28 0.89 16.82
N ASP A 181 11.70 0.05 17.68
CA ASP A 181 12.01 -0.01 19.11
C ASP A 181 13.47 -0.41 19.38
N ARG A 182 14.01 -1.33 18.59
CA ARG A 182 15.43 -1.71 18.66
C ARG A 182 16.38 -0.67 18.05
N GLY A 183 15.86 0.33 17.35
CA GLY A 183 16.67 1.32 16.64
C GLY A 183 17.39 0.77 15.39
N ASP A 184 16.95 -0.39 14.85
CA ASP A 184 17.51 -0.99 13.65
C ASP A 184 17.23 -0.12 12.42
N ILE A 185 15.98 0.35 12.34
CA ILE A 185 15.49 1.26 11.30
C ILE A 185 14.69 2.40 11.93
N ARG A 186 14.41 3.45 11.14
CA ARG A 186 13.52 4.55 11.51
C ARG A 186 12.49 4.73 10.41
N GLY A 187 11.34 5.34 10.72
CA GLY A 187 10.33 5.60 9.70
C GLY A 187 9.00 6.06 10.27
N ALA A 188 7.94 5.65 9.62
CA ALA A 188 6.57 5.81 10.10
C ALA A 188 5.67 4.68 9.54
N ILE A 189 4.54 4.47 10.19
CA ILE A 189 3.54 3.49 9.81
C ILE A 189 2.26 4.22 9.47
N PHE A 190 1.64 3.85 8.35
CA PHE A 190 0.38 4.43 7.88
C PHE A 190 -0.71 3.37 7.86
N ARG A 191 -1.83 3.66 8.48
CA ARG A 191 -3.00 2.77 8.57
C ARG A 191 -4.18 3.36 7.81
N PRO A 192 -4.22 3.22 6.48
CA PRO A 192 -5.40 3.65 5.71
C PRO A 192 -6.62 2.78 6.01
N GLY A 193 -7.81 3.37 5.84
CA GLY A 193 -9.08 2.66 5.74
C GLY A 193 -9.20 1.91 4.41
N ILE A 194 -10.44 1.63 3.97
CA ILE A 194 -10.73 1.05 2.66
C ILE A 194 -10.49 2.11 1.58
N ILE A 195 -9.49 1.88 0.75
CA ILE A 195 -9.13 2.81 -0.32
C ILE A 195 -10.13 2.70 -1.47
N VAL A 196 -10.70 3.84 -1.83
CA VAL A 196 -11.61 4.00 -2.95
C VAL A 196 -11.04 4.95 -4.00
N GLY A 197 -11.75 5.15 -5.11
CA GLY A 197 -11.32 6.02 -6.21
C GLY A 197 -11.03 7.45 -5.80
N SER A 198 -10.49 8.21 -6.73
CA SER A 198 -10.15 9.62 -6.53
C SER A 198 -11.35 10.43 -6.07
N SER A 199 -11.15 11.35 -5.14
CA SER A 199 -12.19 12.26 -4.64
C SER A 199 -12.71 13.24 -5.70
N SER A 200 -11.93 13.46 -6.77
CA SER A 200 -12.28 14.42 -7.82
C SER A 200 -13.18 13.85 -8.91
N ASP A 201 -12.97 12.59 -9.31
CA ASP A 201 -13.62 12.00 -10.48
C ASP A 201 -13.93 10.49 -10.33
N GLY A 202 -13.63 9.90 -9.17
CA GLY A 202 -13.83 8.48 -8.90
C GLY A 202 -12.84 7.55 -9.60
N SER A 203 -11.85 8.08 -10.35
CA SER A 203 -10.87 7.25 -11.07
C SER A 203 -10.05 6.38 -10.14
N ILE A 204 -9.73 5.17 -10.59
CA ILE A 204 -8.93 4.18 -9.86
C ILE A 204 -8.10 3.34 -10.83
N SER A 205 -6.92 2.95 -10.41
CA SER A 205 -5.99 2.18 -11.26
C SER A 205 -6.31 0.69 -11.38
N ASP A 206 -7.12 0.15 -10.45
CA ASP A 206 -7.51 -1.26 -10.44
C ASP A 206 -8.83 -1.46 -9.66
N PHE A 207 -9.64 -2.45 -10.07
CA PHE A 207 -10.94 -2.77 -9.49
C PHE A 207 -10.86 -4.03 -8.60
N GLN A 208 -10.11 -3.95 -7.51
CA GLN A 208 -9.97 -5.03 -6.53
C GLN A 208 -10.80 -4.77 -5.26
N ASN A 209 -10.90 -5.77 -4.38
CA ASN A 209 -11.54 -5.67 -3.06
C ASN A 209 -12.99 -5.19 -3.12
N VAL A 210 -13.30 -4.05 -2.55
CA VAL A 210 -14.66 -3.49 -2.48
C VAL A 210 -15.29 -3.31 -3.87
N TYR A 211 -14.49 -3.04 -4.90
CA TYR A 211 -14.99 -2.93 -6.27
C TYR A 211 -15.42 -4.27 -6.86
N GLY A 212 -14.82 -5.38 -6.45
CA GLY A 212 -15.30 -6.72 -6.77
C GLY A 212 -16.73 -6.95 -6.25
N PHE A 213 -17.01 -6.48 -5.06
CA PHE A 213 -18.34 -6.52 -4.45
C PHE A 213 -19.34 -5.62 -5.20
N PHE A 214 -19.00 -4.38 -5.51
CA PHE A 214 -19.84 -3.48 -6.29
C PHE A 214 -20.10 -4.01 -7.70
N ARG A 215 -19.10 -4.62 -8.34
CA ARG A 215 -19.28 -5.30 -9.63
C ARG A 215 -20.27 -6.47 -9.54
N LEU A 216 -20.21 -7.25 -8.48
CA LEU A 216 -21.15 -8.34 -8.25
C LEU A 216 -22.59 -7.83 -8.11
N ILE A 217 -22.80 -6.76 -7.32
CA ILE A 217 -24.10 -6.10 -7.18
C ILE A 217 -24.61 -5.61 -8.54
N HIS A 218 -23.76 -4.90 -9.29
CA HIS A 218 -24.13 -4.39 -10.62
C HIS A 218 -24.52 -5.53 -11.61
N LEU A 219 -23.74 -6.61 -11.63
CA LEU A 219 -24.06 -7.77 -12.46
C LEU A 219 -25.34 -8.47 -12.02
N ALA A 220 -25.60 -8.56 -10.72
CA ALA A 220 -26.83 -9.11 -10.21
C ALA A 220 -28.03 -8.23 -10.60
N GLN A 221 -27.95 -6.93 -10.44
CA GLN A 221 -28.97 -5.97 -10.85
C GLN A 221 -29.27 -6.06 -12.35
N THR A 222 -28.24 -6.07 -13.20
CA THR A 222 -28.40 -6.11 -14.67
C THR A 222 -28.97 -7.44 -15.16
N ARG A 223 -28.60 -8.58 -14.55
CA ARG A 223 -29.11 -9.90 -14.92
C ARG A 223 -30.50 -10.19 -14.37
N LEU A 224 -30.87 -9.57 -13.25
CA LEU A 224 -32.15 -9.71 -12.58
C LEU A 224 -33.13 -8.60 -12.95
N ALA A 225 -32.74 -7.60 -13.74
CA ALA A 225 -33.59 -6.48 -14.13
C ALA A 225 -34.94 -6.90 -14.78
N ASN A 226 -35.00 -8.11 -15.36
CA ASN A 226 -36.21 -8.70 -15.94
C ASN A 226 -36.90 -9.73 -15.01
N ARG A 227 -36.42 -9.92 -13.80
CA ARG A 227 -37.03 -10.78 -12.78
C ARG A 227 -37.06 -9.96 -11.49
N ALA A 228 -38.26 -9.82 -10.92
CA ALA A 228 -38.45 -9.17 -9.61
C ALA A 228 -37.74 -10.00 -8.52
N GLY A 229 -36.41 -9.94 -8.48
CA GLY A 229 -35.55 -10.66 -7.54
C GLY A 229 -34.82 -9.70 -6.62
N LEU A 230 -35.00 -9.87 -5.32
CA LEU A 230 -34.19 -9.20 -4.30
C LEU A 230 -32.83 -9.89 -4.22
N VAL A 231 -31.75 -9.11 -4.29
CA VAL A 231 -30.41 -9.58 -3.94
C VAL A 231 -30.24 -9.39 -2.44
N ARG A 232 -30.21 -10.49 -1.71
CA ARG A 232 -29.95 -10.47 -0.26
C ARG A 232 -28.44 -10.37 -0.04
N ILE A 233 -28.00 -9.34 0.66
CA ILE A 233 -26.63 -9.17 1.12
C ILE A 233 -26.65 -9.39 2.63
N GLU A 234 -25.82 -10.33 3.12
CA GLU A 234 -25.62 -10.49 4.55
C GLU A 234 -24.73 -9.36 5.07
N GLY A 235 -25.21 -8.63 6.04
CA GLY A 235 -24.52 -7.53 6.68
C GLY A 235 -25.47 -6.75 7.58
N GLU A 236 -24.90 -6.05 8.54
CA GLU A 236 -25.64 -5.15 9.40
C GLU A 236 -25.58 -3.74 8.81
N ALA A 237 -26.73 -3.11 8.57
CA ALA A 237 -26.84 -1.78 7.97
C ALA A 237 -26.06 -0.71 8.75
N SER A 238 -25.96 -0.87 10.07
CA SER A 238 -25.22 0.01 10.97
C SER A 238 -23.71 -0.20 10.95
N THR A 239 -23.19 -1.21 10.22
CA THR A 239 -21.75 -1.48 10.18
C THR A 239 -21.00 -0.30 9.58
N PRO A 240 -20.07 0.33 10.34
CA PRO A 240 -19.31 1.45 9.83
C PRO A 240 -18.28 0.97 8.78
N CYS A 241 -18.22 1.69 7.67
CA CYS A 241 -17.25 1.49 6.62
C CYS A 241 -16.35 2.71 6.53
N ASN A 242 -15.07 2.53 6.75
CA ASN A 242 -14.11 3.63 6.66
C ASN A 242 -13.51 3.68 5.25
N PHE A 243 -14.17 4.42 4.36
CA PHE A 243 -13.73 4.66 2.99
C PHE A 243 -12.87 5.91 2.91
N VAL A 244 -11.72 5.80 2.23
CA VAL A 244 -10.81 6.93 2.03
C VAL A 244 -10.40 7.04 0.55
N PRO A 245 -10.50 8.25 -0.05
CA PRO A 245 -10.08 8.45 -1.43
C PRO A 245 -8.58 8.21 -1.62
N VAL A 246 -8.21 7.56 -2.72
CA VAL A 246 -6.81 7.19 -3.01
C VAL A 246 -5.90 8.41 -3.14
N ASP A 247 -6.38 9.48 -3.77
CA ASP A 247 -5.63 10.74 -3.95
C ASP A 247 -5.42 11.47 -2.63
N TRP A 248 -6.45 11.52 -1.77
CA TRP A 248 -6.32 12.08 -0.43
C TRP A 248 -5.33 11.27 0.41
N THR A 249 -5.45 9.95 0.40
CA THR A 249 -4.57 9.05 1.16
C THR A 249 -3.11 9.22 0.74
N ALA A 250 -2.84 9.28 -0.56
CA ALA A 250 -1.49 9.48 -1.08
C ALA A 250 -0.92 10.85 -0.68
N LYS A 251 -1.72 11.93 -0.81
CA LYS A 251 -1.32 13.28 -0.42
C LYS A 251 -1.06 13.39 1.08
N ALA A 252 -1.94 12.82 1.92
CA ALA A 252 -1.78 12.83 3.37
C ALA A 252 -0.49 12.11 3.79
N LEU A 253 -0.24 10.91 3.25
CA LEU A 253 0.98 10.14 3.50
C LEU A 253 2.23 10.94 3.13
N TRP A 254 2.28 11.52 1.93
CA TRP A 254 3.40 12.34 1.52
C TRP A 254 3.59 13.59 2.36
N THR A 255 2.51 14.24 2.78
CA THR A 255 2.58 15.43 3.65
C THR A 255 3.20 15.09 5.00
N ILE A 256 2.84 13.93 5.59
CA ILE A 256 3.45 13.45 6.84
C ILE A 256 4.93 13.10 6.62
N ILE A 257 5.28 12.42 5.53
CA ILE A 257 6.68 12.11 5.20
C ILE A 257 7.55 13.37 5.14
N GLU A 258 7.03 14.45 4.55
CA GLU A 258 7.79 15.69 4.35
C GLU A 258 7.88 16.54 5.61
N ASN A 259 6.83 16.57 6.44
CA ASN A 259 6.76 17.42 7.62
C ASN A 259 7.31 16.73 8.88
N ASP A 260 6.90 15.49 9.15
CA ASP A 260 7.24 14.78 10.39
C ASP A 260 8.49 13.91 10.23
N GLY A 261 8.78 13.51 8.98
CA GLY A 261 9.92 12.66 8.67
C GLY A 261 9.82 11.27 9.34
N PRO A 262 10.97 10.65 9.68
CA PRO A 262 11.01 9.32 10.29
C PRO A 262 10.78 9.39 11.82
N SER A 263 9.56 9.72 12.22
CA SER A 263 9.12 9.95 13.60
C SER A 263 8.98 8.68 14.46
N ASN A 264 8.99 7.48 13.83
CA ASN A 264 8.61 6.18 14.41
C ASN A 264 7.16 6.14 14.93
N GLN A 265 6.33 7.08 14.47
CA GLN A 265 4.91 7.13 14.82
C GLN A 265 4.07 6.31 13.86
N THR A 266 2.86 5.99 14.30
CA THR A 266 1.80 5.41 13.48
C THR A 266 0.73 6.46 13.25
N TYR A 267 0.19 6.52 12.02
CA TYR A 267 -0.83 7.48 11.61
C TYR A 267 -2.03 6.75 11.03
N HIS A 268 -3.22 7.04 11.53
CA HIS A 268 -4.47 6.61 10.92
C HIS A 268 -4.81 7.53 9.75
N LEU A 269 -4.97 6.95 8.57
CA LEU A 269 -5.48 7.66 7.39
C LEU A 269 -6.91 7.18 7.13
N THR A 270 -7.82 7.69 7.95
CA THR A 270 -9.21 7.23 8.03
C THR A 270 -10.16 8.43 7.97
N ASP A 271 -11.40 8.18 7.56
CA ASP A 271 -12.46 9.18 7.62
C ASP A 271 -13.09 9.19 9.02
N ALA A 272 -13.16 10.37 9.64
CA ALA A 272 -13.78 10.55 10.96
C ALA A 272 -15.31 10.54 10.90
N SER A 273 -15.93 10.78 9.73
CA SER A 273 -17.38 10.89 9.58
C SER A 273 -18.10 9.54 9.54
N GLY A 274 -17.39 8.48 9.12
CA GLY A 274 -17.90 7.11 9.05
C GLY A 274 -19.16 6.96 8.19
N ILE A 275 -19.08 6.22 7.10
CA ILE A 275 -20.25 5.82 6.30
C ILE A 275 -20.71 4.45 6.81
N THR A 276 -22.01 4.19 6.86
CA THR A 276 -22.57 2.87 7.17
C THR A 276 -22.97 2.13 5.90
N LEU A 277 -23.18 0.81 6.00
CA LEU A 277 -23.59 -0.02 4.86
C LEU A 277 -25.04 0.21 4.41
N GLY A 278 -25.91 0.82 5.23
CA GLY A 278 -27.31 1.06 4.96
C GLY A 278 -27.75 2.51 5.01
#